data_2358237ae4f89e1230fa19860c476d28
#
_entry.id   2358237ae4f89e1230fa19860c476d28
#
_cell.length_a   1.000
_cell.length_b   1.000
_cell.length_c   1.000
_cell.angle_alpha   90.00
_cell.angle_beta   90.00
_cell.angle_gamma   90.00
#
_symmetry.space_group_name_H-M   'P 1'
#
loop_
_entity.id
_entity.type
_entity.pdbx_description
1 polymer ?
#
loop_
_entity_poly.entity_id
_entity_poly.type
_entity_poly.pdbx_seq_one_letter_code
_entity_poly.pdbx_strand_id
1 'polypeptide(L)'
;MQSVSATKAALLAAACLGIAGSLTLALGAAPPDRWWAPGEDRVFPAQLDYPNSTGSLRVLYVGAPFKTRGHPFFAPLGPNGRGCVTCHQPADSMSLSAATARERWTATAGKDPLFAAYDGSNCPNLPQAERASHSLLLEQGLIRIERRWPPQDLQGNAIKPDFTIEVLRDPNGCNSLPGYGPQAAQPVISVYRRPRPVANLKYLLAVGFPLDPKQGLPLPLDPETGQPLSGNLMADGRASTLKAQLLDAGLTHLRITRKMSPREITAVIDFESRIYAAQQSDTQAGELDSGGGGGGPRLLADSQPGQLGSIGRAVWSEFAAWERSAREYRASVARGARVFREKTFLISDSAGINSPMGFGNPVRNSCVFCHNMTQMGNDVAPGQVDLGTTTLPFADPAPQLPLFRITCLRDPHPHYGRVIQTYDPGFALTTGRCADVGKITLQSMRGLAARAPYFSNGSAATLRAVIDYYDRRYQIHYTEQEKQDLVNLMGAL
;
A
#
# COMPACT_ATOMS: atom_id res chain seq x y z
N MET A 1 -66.30 38.70 58.44
CA MET A 1 -67.07 37.58 59.00
C MET A 1 -66.37 36.32 58.57
N GLN A 2 -65.77 35.65 59.51
CA GLN A 2 -65.69 34.21 59.76
C GLN A 2 -65.02 33.39 58.63
N SER A 3 -64.18 32.43 58.91
CA SER A 3 -63.45 31.90 60.07
C SER A 3 -62.56 30.73 59.49
N VAL A 4 -61.34 30.72 59.90
CA VAL A 4 -60.61 29.59 60.48
C VAL A 4 -61.00 28.19 60.05
N SER A 5 -60.04 27.42 59.51
CA SER A 5 -59.57 26.21 60.19
C SER A 5 -58.32 25.60 59.56
N ALA A 6 -57.34 25.45 60.43
CA ALA A 6 -56.14 24.63 60.16
C ALA A 6 -56.43 23.18 60.47
N THR A 7 -55.88 22.23 59.72
CA THR A 7 -55.67 20.88 60.27
C THR A 7 -54.45 20.18 59.57
N LYS A 8 -53.43 20.04 60.37
CA LYS A 8 -52.51 18.92 60.61
C LYS A 8 -51.83 18.23 59.43
N ALA A 9 -50.55 18.44 59.45
CA ALA A 9 -49.53 17.60 58.84
C ALA A 9 -49.55 16.16 59.34
N ALA A 10 -49.32 15.20 58.43
CA ALA A 10 -48.87 13.86 58.75
C ALA A 10 -47.63 13.59 57.96
N LEU A 11 -46.51 13.45 58.68
CA LEU A 11 -45.23 12.95 58.11
C LEU A 11 -45.38 11.50 57.70
N LEU A 12 -45.04 11.20 56.44
CA LEU A 12 -44.63 9.86 56.00
C LEU A 12 -43.20 9.97 55.43
N ALA A 13 -42.27 9.54 56.29
CA ALA A 13 -40.90 9.36 55.89
C ALA A 13 -40.81 8.07 55.02
N ALA A 14 -40.66 8.22 53.69
CA ALA A 14 -40.26 7.12 52.81
C ALA A 14 -38.76 7.17 52.65
N ALA A 15 -38.07 6.14 53.17
CA ALA A 15 -36.66 5.90 53.00
C ALA A 15 -36.39 5.52 51.55
N CYS A 16 -35.88 6.44 50.73
CA CYS A 16 -35.26 6.13 49.44
C CYS A 16 -33.82 5.69 49.69
N LEU A 17 -33.60 4.38 49.74
CA LEU A 17 -32.26 3.81 49.57
C LEU A 17 -31.80 4.10 48.15
N GLY A 18 -30.99 5.15 48.02
CA GLY A 18 -30.28 5.46 46.78
C GLY A 18 -29.18 4.44 46.53
N ILE A 19 -29.40 3.57 45.55
CA ILE A 19 -28.33 2.80 44.93
C ILE A 19 -27.53 3.79 44.08
N ALA A 20 -26.44 4.31 44.63
CA ALA A 20 -25.43 5.02 43.89
C ALA A 20 -24.67 4.00 43.03
N GLY A 21 -25.22 3.67 41.87
CA GLY A 21 -24.47 3.00 40.82
C GLY A 21 -23.37 3.93 40.34
N SER A 22 -22.13 3.67 40.74
CA SER A 22 -20.95 4.33 40.18
C SER A 22 -20.89 3.96 38.70
N LEU A 23 -21.41 4.82 37.81
CA LEU A 23 -21.06 4.82 36.40
C LEU A 23 -19.58 5.21 36.34
N THR A 24 -18.69 4.21 36.33
CA THR A 24 -17.32 4.38 35.83
C THR A 24 -17.46 4.63 34.32
N LEU A 25 -17.54 5.91 33.94
CA LEU A 25 -17.21 6.34 32.61
C LEU A 25 -15.78 5.83 32.36
N ALA A 26 -15.64 4.76 31.60
CA ALA A 26 -14.39 4.42 31.02
C ALA A 26 -13.99 5.65 30.19
N LEU A 27 -13.08 6.46 30.73
CA LEU A 27 -12.37 7.47 29.97
C LEU A 27 -11.67 6.72 28.84
N GLY A 28 -12.32 6.67 27.69
CA GLY A 28 -11.68 6.17 26.46
C GLY A 28 -10.38 6.93 26.32
N ALA A 29 -9.26 6.20 26.21
CA ALA A 29 -7.97 6.81 25.92
C ALA A 29 -8.16 7.76 24.73
N ALA A 30 -7.65 8.99 24.85
CA ALA A 30 -7.68 9.93 23.75
C ALA A 30 -7.13 9.20 22.49
N PRO A 31 -7.76 9.38 21.32
CA PRO A 31 -7.28 8.72 20.11
C PRO A 31 -5.80 9.05 19.96
N PRO A 32 -4.95 8.04 19.62
CA PRO A 32 -3.54 8.27 19.50
C PRO A 32 -3.30 9.38 18.46
N ASP A 33 -2.35 10.28 18.75
CA ASP A 33 -1.92 11.25 17.77
C ASP A 33 -1.59 10.51 16.46
N ARG A 34 -2.27 10.86 15.38
CA ARG A 34 -2.17 10.11 14.10
C ARG A 34 -0.80 10.19 13.48
N TRP A 35 -0.08 11.30 13.69
CA TRP A 35 1.24 11.51 13.11
C TRP A 35 2.37 11.08 14.05
N TRP A 36 3.27 10.27 13.53
CA TRP A 36 4.52 9.87 14.18
C TRP A 36 5.68 10.64 13.56
N ALA A 37 6.21 11.60 14.29
CA ALA A 37 7.32 12.43 13.80
C ALA A 37 8.66 11.71 13.95
N PRO A 38 9.59 11.87 12.99
CA PRO A 38 10.96 11.37 13.14
C PRO A 38 11.64 11.97 14.38
N GLY A 39 12.28 11.11 15.18
CA GLY A 39 13.00 11.52 16.40
C GLY A 39 12.13 11.72 17.65
N GLU A 40 10.83 11.56 17.55
CA GLU A 40 9.91 11.66 18.67
C GLU A 40 10.13 10.53 19.69
N ASP A 41 10.07 10.89 20.99
CA ASP A 41 10.19 9.92 22.09
C ASP A 41 8.79 9.47 22.53
N ARG A 42 8.28 8.44 21.90
CA ARG A 42 7.00 7.81 22.23
C ARG A 42 7.20 6.33 22.56
N VAL A 43 6.19 5.73 23.15
CA VAL A 43 6.12 4.27 23.25
C VAL A 43 5.35 3.76 22.05
N PHE A 44 5.96 2.88 21.27
CA PHE A 44 5.23 2.10 20.25
C PHE A 44 4.61 0.89 20.97
N PRO A 45 3.28 0.84 21.10
CA PRO A 45 2.61 -0.24 21.82
C PRO A 45 2.47 -1.49 20.94
N ALA A 46 2.04 -2.59 21.54
CA ALA A 46 1.72 -3.81 20.80
C ALA A 46 0.51 -3.65 19.86
N GLN A 47 -0.36 -2.68 20.10
CA GLN A 47 -1.54 -2.41 19.29
C GLN A 47 -1.82 -0.90 19.20
N LEU A 48 -2.19 -0.45 18.02
CA LEU A 48 -2.64 0.90 17.71
C LEU A 48 -3.92 0.82 16.90
N ASP A 49 -4.96 1.54 17.34
CA ASP A 49 -6.23 1.65 16.62
C ASP A 49 -6.42 3.08 16.12
N TYR A 50 -6.72 3.22 14.83
CA TYR A 50 -6.88 4.51 14.15
C TYR A 50 -8.28 4.59 13.51
N PRO A 51 -9.16 5.47 14.01
CA PRO A 51 -10.43 5.73 13.35
C PRO A 51 -10.23 6.22 11.90
N ASN A 52 -11.07 5.75 11.00
CA ASN A 52 -11.17 6.21 9.63
C ASN A 52 -12.64 6.38 9.22
N SER A 53 -12.92 6.80 8.00
CA SER A 53 -14.28 7.11 7.53
C SER A 53 -15.23 5.91 7.53
N THR A 54 -14.73 4.69 7.55
CA THR A 54 -15.54 3.46 7.51
C THR A 54 -15.52 2.66 8.80
N GLY A 55 -14.66 3.01 9.76
CA GLY A 55 -14.52 2.29 11.02
C GLY A 55 -13.17 2.52 11.68
N SER A 56 -12.37 1.48 11.87
CA SER A 56 -11.06 1.58 12.50
C SER A 56 -10.04 0.64 11.85
N LEU A 57 -8.89 1.18 11.49
CA LEU A 57 -7.70 0.43 11.16
C LEU A 57 -6.99 0.01 12.45
N ARG A 58 -6.50 -1.22 12.51
CA ARG A 58 -5.59 -1.68 13.57
C ARG A 58 -4.21 -1.98 13.02
N VAL A 59 -3.19 -1.48 13.72
CA VAL A 59 -1.80 -1.88 13.56
C VAL A 59 -1.39 -2.72 14.76
N LEU A 60 -0.92 -3.94 14.51
CA LEU A 60 -0.49 -4.91 15.50
C LEU A 60 1.02 -5.09 15.40
N TYR A 61 1.73 -4.90 16.47
CA TYR A 61 3.15 -5.25 16.60
C TYR A 61 3.31 -6.52 17.43
N VAL A 62 3.86 -7.56 16.83
CA VAL A 62 4.11 -8.85 17.51
C VAL A 62 5.44 -8.76 18.26
N GLY A 63 5.42 -8.06 19.39
CA GLY A 63 6.56 -7.83 20.25
C GLY A 63 6.17 -7.05 21.51
N ALA A 64 7.10 -6.88 22.43
CA ALA A 64 6.89 -6.02 23.59
C ALA A 64 6.89 -4.54 23.16
N PRO A 65 6.05 -3.68 23.79
CA PRO A 65 6.13 -2.24 23.57
C PRO A 65 7.56 -1.72 23.77
N PHE A 66 7.95 -0.75 22.94
CA PHE A 66 9.32 -0.18 22.99
C PHE A 66 9.29 1.35 22.81
N LYS A 67 10.37 2.01 23.23
CA LYS A 67 10.56 3.45 23.00
C LYS A 67 11.07 3.69 21.58
N THR A 68 10.47 4.64 20.88
CA THR A 68 10.86 5.02 19.51
C THR A 68 12.19 5.80 19.47
N ARG A 69 12.52 6.48 20.55
CA ARG A 69 13.81 7.21 20.65
C ARG A 69 14.98 6.28 20.40
N GLY A 70 15.79 6.60 19.40
CA GLY A 70 16.97 5.83 19.02
C GLY A 70 16.68 4.56 18.20
N HIS A 71 15.42 4.22 17.95
CA HIS A 71 15.09 3.14 17.03
C HIS A 71 15.20 3.64 15.58
N PRO A 72 16.00 3.00 14.70
CA PRO A 72 16.37 3.56 13.39
C PRO A 72 15.19 3.75 12.43
N PHE A 73 14.09 2.98 12.57
CA PHE A 73 12.88 3.21 11.79
C PHE A 73 12.24 4.59 12.09
N PHE A 74 12.34 5.05 13.34
CA PHE A 74 11.76 6.30 13.84
C PHE A 74 12.75 7.44 13.92
N ALA A 75 14.05 7.18 13.83
CA ALA A 75 15.09 8.19 13.94
C ALA A 75 15.29 8.96 12.62
N PRO A 76 15.61 10.26 12.65
CA PRO A 76 16.09 10.97 11.49
C PRO A 76 17.50 10.44 11.16
N LEU A 77 17.63 9.71 10.05
CA LEU A 77 18.88 9.02 9.69
C LEU A 77 19.75 9.81 8.71
N GLY A 78 19.16 10.70 7.95
CA GLY A 78 19.85 11.52 6.96
C GLY A 78 19.71 13.03 7.18
N PRO A 79 20.42 13.84 6.39
CA PRO A 79 20.45 15.30 6.54
C PRO A 79 19.11 15.99 6.22
N ASN A 80 18.18 15.30 5.58
CA ASN A 80 16.83 15.83 5.29
C ASN A 80 15.84 15.67 6.45
N GLY A 81 16.30 15.19 7.61
CA GLY A 81 15.48 15.05 8.82
C GLY A 81 14.45 13.91 8.79
N ARG A 82 14.47 13.05 7.77
CA ARG A 82 13.52 11.94 7.61
C ARG A 82 13.96 10.67 8.33
N GLY A 83 12.99 9.94 8.84
CA GLY A 83 13.06 8.52 9.19
C GLY A 83 12.12 7.72 8.29
N CYS A 84 12.14 6.39 8.37
CA CYS A 84 11.20 5.54 7.62
C CYS A 84 9.74 5.90 7.95
N VAL A 85 9.48 6.21 9.22
CA VAL A 85 8.15 6.62 9.71
C VAL A 85 7.62 7.88 9.01
N THR A 86 8.45 8.74 8.41
CA THR A 86 7.99 9.92 7.68
C THR A 86 6.98 9.58 6.57
N CYS A 87 7.18 8.45 5.87
CA CYS A 87 6.31 8.00 4.78
C CYS A 87 5.57 6.69 5.11
N HIS A 88 5.88 6.04 6.25
CA HIS A 88 5.26 4.79 6.66
C HIS A 88 4.50 5.00 7.98
N GLN A 89 3.40 5.78 7.88
CA GLN A 89 2.58 6.15 9.02
C GLN A 89 1.65 5.01 9.45
N PRO A 90 1.63 4.65 10.74
CA PRO A 90 0.72 3.62 11.24
C PRO A 90 -0.75 3.90 10.92
N ALA A 91 -1.19 5.15 11.01
CA ALA A 91 -2.57 5.55 10.72
C ALA A 91 -2.98 5.32 9.25
N ASP A 92 -2.03 5.17 8.34
CA ASP A 92 -2.22 4.89 6.92
C ASP A 92 -1.81 3.44 6.56
N SER A 93 -1.98 2.51 7.50
CA SER A 93 -1.59 1.10 7.31
C SER A 93 -0.10 0.92 6.98
N MET A 94 0.77 1.63 7.70
CA MET A 94 2.23 1.67 7.47
C MET A 94 2.61 2.12 6.05
N SER A 95 1.82 3.04 5.49
CA SER A 95 1.99 3.71 4.19
C SER A 95 1.77 5.21 4.37
N LEU A 96 1.38 5.92 3.32
CA LEU A 96 1.03 7.34 3.37
C LEU A 96 -0.18 7.62 2.48
N SER A 97 -1.23 8.23 3.05
CA SER A 97 -2.40 8.70 2.30
C SER A 97 -2.22 10.16 1.87
N ALA A 98 -2.90 10.55 0.79
CA ALA A 98 -2.96 11.95 0.39
C ALA A 98 -3.67 12.82 1.45
N ALA A 99 -4.61 12.26 2.20
CA ALA A 99 -5.30 12.95 3.28
C ALA A 99 -4.32 13.32 4.41
N THR A 100 -3.57 12.34 4.91
CA THR A 100 -2.54 12.57 5.95
C THR A 100 -1.48 13.57 5.49
N ALA A 101 -1.05 13.49 4.21
CA ALA A 101 -0.11 14.47 3.67
C ALA A 101 -0.69 15.90 3.70
N ARG A 102 -1.98 16.08 3.33
CA ARG A 102 -2.65 17.41 3.40
C ARG A 102 -2.80 17.91 4.83
N GLU A 103 -3.19 17.04 5.76
CA GLU A 103 -3.28 17.39 7.18
C GLU A 103 -1.91 17.86 7.70
N ARG A 104 -0.85 17.13 7.34
CA ARG A 104 0.52 17.48 7.76
C ARG A 104 1.01 18.76 7.13
N TRP A 105 0.69 19.01 5.84
CA TRP A 105 0.98 20.29 5.20
C TRP A 105 0.36 21.46 5.97
N THR A 106 -0.92 21.34 6.28
CA THR A 106 -1.68 22.38 6.99
C THR A 106 -1.11 22.62 8.39
N ALA A 107 -0.80 21.54 9.13
CA ALA A 107 -0.29 21.62 10.49
C ALA A 107 1.11 22.25 10.59
N THR A 108 1.92 22.14 9.52
CA THR A 108 3.34 22.58 9.54
C THR A 108 3.65 23.69 8.54
N ALA A 109 2.66 24.18 7.80
CA ALA A 109 2.85 25.12 6.68
C ALA A 109 3.94 24.62 5.71
N GLY A 110 3.95 23.31 5.41
CA GLY A 110 4.90 22.66 4.51
C GLY A 110 6.32 22.47 5.06
N LYS A 111 6.57 22.72 6.34
CA LYS A 111 7.92 22.65 6.95
C LYS A 111 8.27 21.25 7.45
N ASP A 112 7.35 20.28 7.39
CA ASP A 112 7.67 18.90 7.80
C ASP A 112 8.70 18.28 6.85
N PRO A 113 9.61 17.41 7.35
CA PRO A 113 10.55 16.65 6.52
C PRO A 113 9.89 15.84 5.40
N LEU A 114 8.60 15.49 5.52
CA LEU A 114 7.81 14.85 4.45
C LEU A 114 7.89 15.64 3.14
N PHE A 115 7.94 16.96 3.21
CA PHE A 115 7.97 17.85 2.05
C PHE A 115 9.39 18.23 1.58
N ALA A 116 10.41 17.47 2.01
CA ALA A 116 11.77 17.70 1.54
C ALA A 116 11.88 17.63 0.02
N ALA A 117 12.62 18.58 -0.57
CA ALA A 117 12.67 18.87 -2.00
C ALA A 117 12.95 17.66 -2.90
N TYR A 118 13.75 16.71 -2.43
CA TYR A 118 14.26 15.62 -3.26
C TYR A 118 13.14 14.74 -3.85
N ASP A 119 12.20 14.32 -3.04
CA ASP A 119 11.12 13.40 -3.44
C ASP A 119 9.75 13.75 -2.84
N GLY A 120 9.70 14.61 -1.82
CA GLY A 120 8.48 15.15 -1.24
C GLY A 120 7.89 16.32 -2.01
N SER A 121 8.60 16.85 -3.00
CA SER A 121 8.08 17.80 -3.98
C SER A 121 7.96 17.14 -5.35
N ASN A 122 7.21 17.78 -6.25
CA ASN A 122 7.09 17.35 -7.63
C ASN A 122 8.45 17.38 -8.35
N CYS A 123 9.30 18.37 -8.04
CA CYS A 123 10.68 18.41 -8.47
C CYS A 123 11.51 19.36 -7.58
N PRO A 124 12.79 19.08 -7.30
CA PRO A 124 13.64 19.93 -6.45
C PRO A 124 13.90 21.34 -6.99
N ASN A 125 13.74 21.57 -8.29
CA ASN A 125 13.90 22.88 -8.92
C ASN A 125 12.70 23.82 -8.74
N LEU A 126 11.58 23.31 -8.23
CA LEU A 126 10.38 24.12 -7.99
C LEU A 126 10.48 24.91 -6.69
N PRO A 127 9.72 26.03 -6.53
CA PRO A 127 9.68 26.79 -5.28
C PRO A 127 9.14 25.94 -4.12
N GLN A 128 9.99 25.50 -3.21
CA GLN A 128 9.64 24.51 -2.18
C GLN A 128 8.67 25.02 -1.11
N ALA A 129 8.53 26.33 -0.93
CA ALA A 129 7.54 26.91 -0.02
C ALA A 129 6.12 26.94 -0.60
N GLU A 130 5.96 26.68 -1.88
CA GLU A 130 4.67 26.72 -2.55
C GLU A 130 3.98 25.36 -2.51
N ARG A 131 2.70 25.37 -2.12
CA ARG A 131 1.86 24.18 -2.10
C ARG A 131 1.77 23.47 -3.46
N ALA A 132 1.76 24.25 -4.56
CA ALA A 132 1.71 23.73 -5.92
C ALA A 132 2.91 22.81 -6.26
N SER A 133 4.08 23.08 -5.67
CA SER A 133 5.29 22.27 -5.85
C SER A 133 5.22 20.89 -5.20
N HIS A 134 4.18 20.63 -4.41
CA HIS A 134 3.91 19.37 -3.72
C HIS A 134 2.55 18.77 -4.12
N SER A 135 1.95 19.22 -5.20
CA SER A 135 0.58 18.84 -5.61
C SER A 135 0.44 17.32 -5.80
N LEU A 136 1.43 16.65 -6.38
CA LEU A 136 1.38 15.20 -6.59
C LEU A 136 1.30 14.42 -5.25
N LEU A 137 2.05 14.83 -4.25
CA LEU A 137 1.98 14.23 -2.92
C LEU A 137 0.66 14.58 -2.22
N LEU A 138 0.24 15.82 -2.29
CA LEU A 138 -0.95 16.33 -1.59
C LEU A 138 -2.27 15.84 -2.19
N GLU A 139 -2.32 15.58 -3.50
CA GLU A 139 -3.53 15.19 -4.20
C GLU A 139 -3.62 13.69 -4.46
N GLN A 140 -2.48 13.08 -4.79
CA GLN A 140 -2.42 11.67 -5.21
C GLN A 140 -1.54 10.79 -4.30
N GLY A 141 -0.93 11.35 -3.26
CA GLY A 141 -0.03 10.61 -2.35
C GLY A 141 1.24 10.12 -3.04
N LEU A 142 1.69 10.83 -4.08
CA LEU A 142 2.84 10.42 -4.89
C LEU A 142 4.11 11.10 -4.42
N ILE A 143 5.16 10.31 -4.29
CA ILE A 143 6.53 10.79 -4.13
C ILE A 143 7.31 10.59 -5.42
N ARG A 144 8.30 11.45 -5.67
CA ARG A 144 9.20 11.30 -6.81
C ARG A 144 10.18 10.16 -6.56
N ILE A 145 10.29 9.24 -7.52
CA ILE A 145 11.28 8.16 -7.52
C ILE A 145 12.26 8.41 -8.64
N GLU A 146 13.49 8.74 -8.27
CA GLU A 146 14.59 8.91 -9.21
C GLU A 146 15.25 7.57 -9.51
N ARG A 147 15.29 7.21 -10.79
CA ARG A 147 15.89 5.98 -11.27
C ARG A 147 17.10 6.28 -12.14
N ARG A 148 18.24 5.70 -11.84
CA ARG A 148 19.45 5.84 -12.70
C ARG A 148 19.17 5.33 -14.08
N TRP A 149 19.74 6.01 -15.07
CA TRP A 149 19.64 5.63 -16.47
C TRP A 149 21.04 5.58 -17.11
N PRO A 150 21.45 4.53 -17.87
CA PRO A 150 20.72 3.26 -17.96
C PRO A 150 20.62 2.52 -16.61
N PRO A 151 19.77 1.48 -16.53
CA PRO A 151 19.66 0.65 -15.32
C PRO A 151 21.00 0.03 -14.94
N GLN A 152 21.14 -0.37 -13.68
CA GLN A 152 22.35 -1.04 -13.19
C GLN A 152 22.02 -2.41 -12.60
N ASP A 153 22.93 -3.36 -12.77
CA ASP A 153 22.88 -4.66 -12.09
C ASP A 153 23.21 -4.51 -10.58
N LEU A 154 23.14 -5.62 -9.84
CA LEU A 154 23.44 -5.65 -8.41
C LEU A 154 24.90 -5.31 -8.08
N GLN A 155 25.80 -5.38 -9.05
CA GLN A 155 27.21 -5.02 -8.94
C GLN A 155 27.47 -3.55 -9.32
N GLY A 156 26.43 -2.83 -9.77
CA GLY A 156 26.51 -1.43 -10.18
C GLY A 156 26.94 -1.23 -11.65
N ASN A 157 27.06 -2.30 -12.45
CA ASN A 157 27.39 -2.21 -13.88
C ASN A 157 26.16 -1.75 -14.67
N ALA A 158 26.36 -0.90 -15.67
CA ALA A 158 25.30 -0.44 -16.53
C ALA A 158 24.73 -1.59 -17.39
N ILE A 159 23.41 -1.79 -17.32
CA ILE A 159 22.68 -2.69 -18.20
C ILE A 159 22.38 -1.92 -19.50
N LYS A 160 22.75 -2.47 -20.64
CA LYS A 160 22.39 -1.89 -21.94
C LYS A 160 20.93 -2.15 -22.23
N PRO A 161 20.05 -1.11 -22.26
CA PRO A 161 18.64 -1.33 -22.54
C PRO A 161 18.41 -1.80 -23.98
N ASP A 162 17.38 -2.62 -24.19
CA ASP A 162 16.90 -3.01 -25.51
C ASP A 162 15.79 -2.07 -26.04
N PHE A 163 15.68 -0.89 -25.46
CA PHE A 163 14.78 0.18 -25.86
C PHE A 163 15.40 1.57 -25.67
N THR A 164 14.83 2.56 -26.33
CA THR A 164 15.09 3.97 -26.08
C THR A 164 13.95 4.60 -25.29
N ILE A 165 14.26 5.65 -24.55
CA ILE A 165 13.27 6.46 -23.83
C ILE A 165 13.34 7.92 -24.28
N GLU A 166 12.19 8.47 -24.61
CA GLU A 166 12.00 9.88 -24.96
C GLU A 166 10.95 10.50 -24.05
N VAL A 167 11.18 11.71 -23.59
CA VAL A 167 10.23 12.47 -22.75
C VAL A 167 9.31 13.26 -23.66
N LEU A 168 8.04 12.87 -23.74
CA LEU A 168 7.03 13.57 -24.55
C LEU A 168 6.39 14.74 -23.81
N ARG A 169 6.25 14.61 -22.49
CA ARG A 169 5.69 15.63 -21.61
C ARG A 169 6.34 15.52 -20.25
N ASP A 170 6.66 16.65 -19.64
CA ASP A 170 7.23 16.71 -18.30
C ASP A 170 6.74 17.99 -17.59
N PRO A 171 5.57 17.95 -16.96
CA PRO A 171 4.93 19.14 -16.38
C PRO A 171 5.71 19.73 -15.20
N ASN A 172 6.60 18.96 -14.58
CA ASN A 172 7.36 19.35 -13.39
C ASN A 172 8.85 19.64 -13.69
N GLY A 173 9.32 19.34 -14.89
CA GLY A 173 10.70 19.59 -15.31
C GLY A 173 11.74 18.57 -14.86
N CYS A 174 11.35 17.53 -14.10
CA CYS A 174 12.29 16.56 -13.53
C CYS A 174 12.83 15.50 -14.49
N ASN A 175 12.46 15.58 -15.76
CA ASN A 175 12.99 14.72 -16.84
C ASN A 175 13.51 15.52 -18.04
N SER A 176 13.34 16.86 -18.06
CA SER A 176 13.62 17.68 -19.24
C SER A 176 14.48 18.92 -18.96
N LEU A 177 14.50 19.42 -17.71
CA LEU A 177 15.32 20.58 -17.36
C LEU A 177 16.80 20.20 -17.21
N PRO A 178 17.72 21.17 -17.41
CA PRO A 178 19.16 20.95 -17.18
C PRO A 178 19.42 20.36 -15.80
N GLY A 179 20.22 19.28 -15.74
CA GLY A 179 20.52 18.55 -14.51
C GLY A 179 19.54 17.42 -14.17
N TYR A 180 18.43 17.29 -14.91
CA TYR A 180 17.43 16.25 -14.75
C TYR A 180 17.19 15.46 -16.04
N GLY A 181 16.71 14.22 -15.87
CA GLY A 181 16.29 13.38 -16.98
C GLY A 181 17.40 12.61 -17.68
N PRO A 182 17.07 11.94 -18.78
CA PRO A 182 17.98 11.00 -19.49
C PRO A 182 19.16 11.70 -20.16
N GLN A 183 19.13 13.01 -20.32
CA GLN A 183 20.18 13.82 -20.96
C GLN A 183 21.07 14.55 -19.94
N ALA A 184 20.85 14.35 -18.64
CA ALA A 184 21.65 14.97 -17.59
C ALA A 184 23.08 14.39 -17.56
N ALA A 185 24.03 15.12 -16.97
CA ALA A 185 25.40 14.63 -16.76
C ALA A 185 25.44 13.33 -15.93
N GLN A 186 24.48 13.17 -15.01
CA GLN A 186 24.15 11.91 -14.33
C GLN A 186 22.75 11.52 -14.74
N PRO A 187 22.56 10.75 -15.81
CA PRO A 187 21.25 10.50 -16.36
C PRO A 187 20.34 9.77 -15.38
N VAL A 188 19.11 10.28 -15.26
CA VAL A 188 18.06 9.71 -14.40
C VAL A 188 16.72 9.79 -15.07
N ILE A 189 15.80 8.93 -14.67
CA ILE A 189 14.38 9.00 -15.00
C ILE A 189 13.60 9.20 -13.71
N SER A 190 12.82 10.25 -13.64
CA SER A 190 11.93 10.54 -12.52
C SER A 190 10.52 10.03 -12.83
N VAL A 191 10.04 9.11 -12.01
CA VAL A 191 8.66 8.61 -12.01
C VAL A 191 8.01 8.93 -10.66
N TYR A 192 6.68 8.86 -10.59
CA TYR A 192 5.92 9.24 -9.39
C TYR A 192 5.09 8.06 -8.93
N ARG A 193 5.31 7.64 -7.68
CA ARG A 193 4.68 6.44 -7.13
C ARG A 193 4.24 6.66 -5.70
N ARG A 194 3.24 5.93 -5.29
CA ARG A 194 2.80 5.89 -3.91
C ARG A 194 3.74 5.07 -3.04
N PRO A 195 4.02 5.49 -1.78
CA PRO A 195 4.69 4.65 -0.80
C PRO A 195 3.92 3.34 -0.59
N ARG A 196 4.63 2.23 -0.60
CA ARG A 196 4.03 0.91 -0.32
C ARG A 196 3.96 0.68 1.18
N PRO A 197 2.95 -0.07 1.70
CA PRO A 197 2.94 -0.47 3.10
C PRO A 197 4.18 -1.30 3.46
N VAL A 198 4.74 -1.08 4.65
CA VAL A 198 5.78 -1.92 5.27
C VAL A 198 5.20 -2.82 6.36
N ALA A 199 3.89 -3.11 6.30
CA ALA A 199 3.23 -4.10 7.12
C ALA A 199 2.96 -5.38 6.34
N ASN A 200 2.71 -6.48 7.04
CA ASN A 200 2.36 -7.78 6.47
C ASN A 200 3.45 -8.40 5.58
N LEU A 201 4.72 -8.00 5.78
CA LEU A 201 5.80 -8.31 4.85
C LEU A 201 6.09 -9.80 4.69
N LYS A 202 5.78 -10.65 5.69
CA LYS A 202 5.97 -12.10 5.56
C LYS A 202 5.23 -12.68 4.35
N TYR A 203 4.11 -12.09 3.96
CA TYR A 203 3.33 -12.52 2.80
C TYR A 203 3.96 -12.07 1.47
N LEU A 204 4.54 -10.86 1.43
CA LEU A 204 5.27 -10.37 0.26
C LEU A 204 6.58 -11.15 0.04
N LEU A 205 7.24 -11.55 1.13
CA LEU A 205 8.50 -12.30 1.09
C LEU A 205 8.28 -13.76 0.71
N ALA A 206 7.10 -14.33 0.99
CA ALA A 206 6.79 -15.73 0.71
C ALA A 206 6.54 -16.02 -0.79
N VAL A 207 6.72 -15.02 -1.65
CA VAL A 207 6.51 -15.14 -3.10
C VAL A 207 7.71 -15.80 -3.75
N GLY A 208 7.62 -17.08 -4.03
CA GLY A 208 8.59 -17.86 -4.79
C GLY A 208 7.87 -18.85 -5.70
N PHE A 209 8.49 -19.24 -6.81
CA PHE A 209 7.97 -20.30 -7.68
C PHE A 209 8.39 -21.65 -7.14
N PRO A 210 7.46 -22.55 -6.75
CA PRO A 210 7.81 -23.96 -6.60
C PRO A 210 8.07 -24.54 -8.00
N LEU A 211 9.28 -24.99 -8.26
CA LEU A 211 9.56 -25.78 -9.48
C LEU A 211 8.85 -27.13 -9.46
N ASP A 212 8.56 -27.66 -8.26
CA ASP A 212 7.72 -28.82 -8.06
C ASP A 212 6.53 -28.45 -7.16
N PRO A 213 5.28 -28.41 -7.70
CA PRO A 213 4.09 -28.14 -6.91
C PRO A 213 3.86 -29.09 -5.73
N LYS A 214 4.49 -30.28 -5.74
CA LYS A 214 4.35 -31.28 -4.69
C LYS A 214 5.39 -31.17 -3.57
N GLN A 215 6.56 -30.64 -3.88
CA GLN A 215 7.67 -30.58 -2.94
C GLN A 215 7.97 -29.16 -2.43
N GLY A 216 7.46 -28.13 -3.11
CA GLY A 216 7.77 -26.74 -2.80
C GLY A 216 9.28 -26.53 -2.68
N LEU A 217 9.93 -25.93 -3.65
CA LEU A 217 11.33 -25.56 -3.45
C LEU A 217 11.41 -24.62 -2.26
N PRO A 218 12.37 -24.80 -1.35
CA PRO A 218 12.66 -23.81 -0.36
C PRO A 218 12.95 -22.48 -1.08
N LEU A 219 12.31 -21.42 -0.63
CA LEU A 219 12.62 -20.08 -1.14
C LEU A 219 14.11 -19.86 -0.95
N PRO A 220 14.83 -19.34 -1.97
CA PRO A 220 16.22 -18.97 -1.76
C PRO A 220 16.26 -17.90 -0.66
N LEU A 221 17.09 -18.13 0.34
CA LEU A 221 17.25 -17.22 1.46
C LEU A 221 18.42 -16.28 1.21
N ASP A 222 18.29 -15.06 1.68
CA ASP A 222 19.42 -14.16 1.84
C ASP A 222 20.38 -14.76 2.88
N PRO A 223 21.63 -15.09 2.50
CA PRO A 223 22.56 -15.77 3.41
C PRO A 223 22.98 -14.87 4.60
N GLU A 224 22.77 -13.56 4.51
CA GLU A 224 23.16 -12.62 5.56
C GLU A 224 22.06 -12.40 6.59
N THR A 225 20.80 -12.39 6.17
CA THR A 225 19.65 -12.10 7.05
C THR A 225 18.76 -13.31 7.32
N GLY A 226 18.91 -14.40 6.55
CA GLY A 226 18.03 -15.56 6.60
C GLY A 226 16.62 -15.30 6.09
N GLN A 227 16.33 -14.10 5.55
CA GLN A 227 15.02 -13.75 5.01
C GLN A 227 14.85 -14.27 3.58
N PRO A 228 13.63 -14.63 3.16
CA PRO A 228 13.39 -15.06 1.80
C PRO A 228 13.75 -13.97 0.78
N LEU A 229 14.32 -14.38 -0.36
CA LEU A 229 14.44 -13.52 -1.52
C LEU A 229 13.07 -13.31 -2.16
N SER A 230 12.76 -12.09 -2.55
CA SER A 230 11.47 -11.76 -3.15
C SER A 230 11.66 -10.78 -4.32
N GLY A 231 10.91 -11.00 -5.40
CA GLY A 231 10.79 -10.04 -6.50
C GLY A 231 9.74 -8.95 -6.26
N ASN A 232 9.07 -8.93 -5.10
CA ASN A 232 7.92 -8.04 -4.83
C ASN A 232 8.24 -6.81 -3.98
N LEU A 233 9.49 -6.65 -3.58
CA LEU A 233 9.90 -5.48 -2.81
C LEU A 233 10.12 -4.28 -3.75
N MET A 234 9.69 -3.11 -3.32
CA MET A 234 9.55 -1.89 -4.11
C MET A 234 8.48 -2.01 -5.22
N ALA A 235 8.04 -0.90 -5.78
CA ALA A 235 7.00 -0.91 -6.82
C ALA A 235 7.46 -1.54 -8.14
N ASP A 236 8.75 -1.49 -8.40
CA ASP A 236 9.40 -2.03 -9.60
C ASP A 236 10.26 -3.28 -9.30
N GLY A 237 10.04 -3.96 -8.18
CA GLY A 237 10.71 -5.22 -7.86
C GLY A 237 12.24 -5.16 -7.80
N ARG A 238 12.83 -3.97 -7.62
CA ARG A 238 14.28 -3.75 -7.71
C ARG A 238 15.09 -4.25 -6.53
N ALA A 239 14.44 -4.58 -5.42
CA ALA A 239 15.11 -5.12 -4.24
C ALA A 239 14.69 -6.57 -4.01
N SER A 240 15.65 -7.45 -3.77
CA SER A 240 15.40 -8.88 -3.55
C SER A 240 15.29 -9.27 -2.07
N THR A 241 15.77 -8.40 -1.15
CA THR A 241 15.75 -8.62 0.29
C THR A 241 15.30 -7.37 1.03
N LEU A 242 14.82 -7.50 2.27
CA LEU A 242 14.51 -6.35 3.12
C LEU A 242 15.75 -5.49 3.38
N LYS A 243 16.92 -6.10 3.50
CA LYS A 243 18.17 -5.37 3.64
C LYS A 243 18.48 -4.52 2.39
N ALA A 244 18.38 -5.10 1.21
CA ALA A 244 18.60 -4.36 -0.04
C ALA A 244 17.57 -3.23 -0.19
N GLN A 245 16.30 -3.48 0.15
CA GLN A 245 15.23 -2.48 0.16
C GLN A 245 15.53 -1.35 1.13
N LEU A 246 15.92 -1.66 2.38
CA LEU A 246 16.26 -0.68 3.41
C LEU A 246 17.44 0.22 2.98
N LEU A 247 18.48 -0.37 2.42
CA LEU A 247 19.67 0.38 1.98
C LEU A 247 19.35 1.29 0.79
N ASP A 248 18.57 0.81 -0.18
CA ASP A 248 18.10 1.62 -1.30
C ASP A 248 17.19 2.77 -0.84
N ALA A 249 16.22 2.49 0.02
CA ALA A 249 15.34 3.51 0.59
C ALA A 249 16.09 4.52 1.46
N GLY A 250 17.06 4.06 2.25
CA GLY A 250 17.92 4.90 3.06
C GLY A 250 18.73 5.89 2.22
N LEU A 251 19.30 5.41 1.13
CA LEU A 251 20.07 6.24 0.20
C LEU A 251 19.15 7.21 -0.57
N THR A 252 18.05 6.71 -1.13
CA THR A 252 17.19 7.47 -2.05
C THR A 252 16.26 8.44 -1.32
N HIS A 253 15.59 8.02 -0.25
CA HIS A 253 14.55 8.81 0.42
C HIS A 253 15.05 9.54 1.67
N LEU A 254 15.93 8.90 2.45
CA LEU A 254 16.46 9.49 3.68
C LEU A 254 17.79 10.25 3.45
N ARG A 255 18.41 10.06 2.27
CA ARG A 255 19.69 10.69 1.91
C ARG A 255 20.80 10.35 2.91
N ILE A 256 20.82 9.13 3.40
CA ILE A 256 21.85 8.66 4.34
C ILE A 256 23.19 8.68 3.61
N THR A 257 24.16 9.42 4.17
CA THR A 257 25.52 9.58 3.60
C THR A 257 26.55 8.67 4.27
N ARG A 258 26.17 8.03 5.38
CA ARG A 258 27.02 7.10 6.11
C ARG A 258 26.58 5.64 5.88
N LYS A 259 27.46 4.71 6.12
CA LYS A 259 27.09 3.29 6.17
C LYS A 259 26.22 3.03 7.39
N MET A 260 25.08 2.35 7.21
CA MET A 260 24.28 1.85 8.33
C MET A 260 25.02 0.69 9.03
N SER A 261 24.97 0.68 10.35
CA SER A 261 25.54 -0.42 11.13
C SER A 261 24.67 -1.69 11.02
N PRO A 262 25.23 -2.89 11.20
CA PRO A 262 24.45 -4.13 11.24
C PRO A 262 23.32 -4.09 12.26
N ARG A 263 23.54 -3.45 13.42
CA ARG A 263 22.51 -3.29 14.47
C ARG A 263 21.32 -2.45 13.99
N GLU A 264 21.56 -1.36 13.29
CA GLU A 264 20.49 -0.52 12.73
C GLU A 264 19.70 -1.28 11.67
N ILE A 265 20.38 -2.00 10.78
CA ILE A 265 19.76 -2.80 9.73
C ILE A 265 18.86 -3.87 10.35
N THR A 266 19.39 -4.66 11.30
CA THR A 266 18.63 -5.71 11.99
C THR A 266 17.43 -5.14 12.73
N ALA A 267 17.56 -3.99 13.41
CA ALA A 267 16.45 -3.39 14.15
C ALA A 267 15.30 -2.95 13.25
N VAL A 268 15.58 -2.39 12.06
CA VAL A 268 14.52 -2.03 11.10
C VAL A 268 13.85 -3.27 10.54
N ILE A 269 14.62 -4.26 10.08
CA ILE A 269 14.07 -5.50 9.51
C ILE A 269 13.23 -6.26 10.55
N ASP A 270 13.70 -6.35 11.80
CA ASP A 270 12.96 -7.00 12.88
C ASP A 270 11.62 -6.31 13.14
N PHE A 271 11.61 -4.97 13.21
CA PHE A 271 10.39 -4.19 13.37
C PHE A 271 9.40 -4.42 12.21
N GLU A 272 9.85 -4.26 10.97
CA GLU A 272 9.02 -4.42 9.78
C GLU A 272 8.47 -5.85 9.62
N SER A 273 9.24 -6.85 10.05
CA SER A 273 8.83 -8.27 9.98
C SER A 273 7.75 -8.64 11.02
N ARG A 274 7.56 -7.81 12.05
CA ARG A 274 6.61 -8.06 13.14
C ARG A 274 5.39 -7.15 13.12
N ILE A 275 5.23 -6.32 12.07
CA ILE A 275 4.13 -5.39 12.01
C ILE A 275 3.06 -5.89 11.04
N TYR A 276 1.80 -5.85 11.51
CA TYR A 276 0.63 -6.25 10.74
C TYR A 276 -0.42 -5.15 10.77
N ALA A 277 -1.07 -4.89 9.64
CA ALA A 277 -2.08 -3.86 9.53
C ALA A 277 -3.24 -4.32 8.66
N ALA A 278 -4.46 -4.11 9.13
CA ALA A 278 -5.70 -4.37 8.42
C ALA A 278 -6.85 -3.60 9.05
N GLN A 279 -7.97 -3.48 8.36
CA GLN A 279 -9.19 -2.94 8.94
C GLN A 279 -9.67 -3.87 10.05
N GLN A 280 -9.97 -3.30 11.24
CA GLN A 280 -10.41 -4.04 12.42
C GLN A 280 -11.91 -3.99 12.62
N SER A 281 -12.49 -2.82 12.39
CA SER A 281 -13.93 -2.63 12.53
C SER A 281 -14.49 -1.79 11.39
N ASP A 282 -15.77 -1.96 11.15
CA ASP A 282 -16.57 -1.15 10.23
C ASP A 282 -17.82 -0.63 10.95
N THR A 283 -18.23 0.59 10.62
CA THR A 283 -19.39 1.23 11.27
C THR A 283 -20.71 0.47 11.09
N GLN A 284 -20.83 -0.30 10.00
CA GLN A 284 -22.02 -1.09 9.68
C GLN A 284 -21.86 -2.57 10.07
N ALA A 285 -20.66 -3.13 9.89
CA ALA A 285 -20.39 -4.53 10.24
C ALA A 285 -20.09 -4.71 11.74
N GLY A 286 -19.56 -3.70 12.44
CA GLY A 286 -18.93 -3.84 13.75
C GLY A 286 -17.54 -4.46 13.63
N GLU A 287 -17.10 -5.21 14.64
CA GLU A 287 -15.80 -5.90 14.61
C GLU A 287 -15.75 -6.92 13.49
N LEU A 288 -14.69 -6.83 12.67
CA LEU A 288 -14.52 -7.65 11.46
C LEU A 288 -14.01 -9.06 11.76
N ASP A 289 -13.51 -9.30 12.96
CA ASP A 289 -13.10 -10.60 13.50
C ASP A 289 -14.19 -11.30 14.34
N SER A 290 -15.41 -10.75 14.35
CA SER A 290 -16.54 -11.28 15.12
C SER A 290 -17.53 -12.05 14.25
N GLY A 291 -18.35 -12.91 14.87
CA GLY A 291 -19.39 -13.68 14.16
C GLY A 291 -18.84 -14.59 13.07
N GLY A 292 -17.63 -15.13 13.27
CA GLY A 292 -16.95 -15.99 12.31
C GLY A 292 -16.24 -15.24 11.17
N GLY A 293 -16.20 -13.90 11.21
CA GLY A 293 -15.40 -13.11 10.27
C GLY A 293 -13.91 -13.19 10.58
N GLY A 294 -13.08 -13.18 9.54
CA GLY A 294 -11.63 -13.26 9.62
C GLY A 294 -10.93 -11.93 9.28
N GLY A 295 -11.53 -10.78 9.68
CA GLY A 295 -10.90 -9.47 9.50
C GLY A 295 -9.84 -9.18 10.56
N GLY A 296 -9.25 -7.99 10.45
CA GLY A 296 -8.23 -7.52 11.39
C GLY A 296 -6.83 -8.10 11.19
N PRO A 297 -5.82 -7.49 11.83
CA PRO A 297 -4.43 -7.88 11.66
C PRO A 297 -4.04 -9.13 12.47
N ARG A 298 -4.84 -9.55 13.47
CA ARG A 298 -4.53 -10.73 14.29
C ARG A 298 -4.50 -11.98 13.43
N LEU A 299 -5.49 -12.19 12.56
CA LEU A 299 -5.50 -13.30 11.63
C LEU A 299 -4.25 -13.34 10.75
N LEU A 300 -3.82 -12.15 10.28
CA LEU A 300 -2.60 -12.03 9.47
C LEU A 300 -1.35 -12.40 10.26
N ALA A 301 -1.27 -12.00 11.55
CA ALA A 301 -0.14 -12.32 12.41
C ALA A 301 -0.04 -13.82 12.69
N ASP A 302 -1.17 -14.46 12.95
CA ASP A 302 -1.24 -15.88 13.41
C ASP A 302 -1.20 -16.86 12.23
N SER A 303 -1.61 -16.45 11.01
CA SER A 303 -1.60 -17.30 9.82
C SER A 303 -0.21 -17.40 9.19
N GLN A 304 0.01 -18.48 8.45
CA GLN A 304 1.22 -18.65 7.64
C GLN A 304 0.93 -18.33 6.17
N PRO A 305 1.91 -17.75 5.44
CA PRO A 305 1.80 -17.61 4.01
C PRO A 305 1.51 -18.95 3.33
N GLY A 306 0.61 -18.95 2.34
CA GLY A 306 0.37 -20.10 1.50
C GLY A 306 1.51 -20.33 0.52
N GLN A 307 1.58 -21.52 -0.04
CA GLN A 307 2.50 -21.80 -1.14
C GLN A 307 1.98 -21.18 -2.43
N LEU A 308 2.88 -20.57 -3.19
CA LEU A 308 2.60 -20.11 -4.55
C LEU A 308 2.14 -21.28 -5.43
N GLY A 309 1.17 -21.02 -6.31
CA GLY A 309 0.65 -22.02 -7.22
C GLY A 309 -0.45 -22.92 -6.65
N SER A 310 -0.86 -22.75 -5.40
CA SER A 310 -2.05 -23.43 -4.86
C SER A 310 -3.37 -22.83 -5.38
N ILE A 311 -3.42 -22.54 -6.67
CA ILE A 311 -4.54 -21.90 -7.39
C ILE A 311 -5.83 -22.75 -7.35
N GLY A 312 -5.75 -24.02 -6.99
CA GLY A 312 -6.88 -24.94 -6.96
C GLY A 312 -7.60 -25.08 -5.63
N ARG A 313 -7.24 -24.33 -4.58
CA ARG A 313 -7.95 -24.34 -3.30
C ARG A 313 -8.99 -23.22 -3.27
N ALA A 314 -10.12 -23.49 -2.59
CA ALA A 314 -11.05 -22.43 -2.21
C ALA A 314 -10.29 -21.41 -1.37
N VAL A 315 -9.84 -20.38 -2.02
CA VAL A 315 -9.03 -19.32 -1.44
C VAL A 315 -10.02 -18.32 -0.91
N TRP A 316 -9.89 -18.05 0.35
CA TRP A 316 -10.66 -17.04 1.05
C TRP A 316 -12.00 -17.48 1.62
N SER A 317 -11.93 -17.94 2.83
CA SER A 317 -13.10 -18.23 3.65
C SER A 317 -13.28 -17.26 4.83
N GLU A 318 -12.46 -16.19 4.90
CA GLU A 318 -12.43 -15.29 6.06
C GLU A 318 -13.79 -14.69 6.39
N PHE A 319 -14.63 -14.48 5.39
CA PHE A 319 -15.97 -13.94 5.59
C PHE A 319 -17.09 -14.92 5.20
N ALA A 320 -16.79 -16.20 4.97
CA ALA A 320 -17.79 -17.18 4.55
C ALA A 320 -18.91 -17.36 5.59
N ALA A 321 -18.61 -17.27 6.88
CA ALA A 321 -19.61 -17.33 7.95
C ALA A 321 -20.65 -16.20 7.89
N TRP A 322 -20.36 -15.12 7.18
CA TRP A 322 -21.24 -13.97 7.04
C TRP A 322 -22.24 -14.07 5.90
N GLU A 323 -22.16 -15.10 5.05
CA GLU A 323 -23.09 -15.28 3.92
C GLU A 323 -24.56 -15.29 4.33
N ARG A 324 -24.88 -15.76 5.55
CA ARG A 324 -26.22 -15.81 6.13
C ARG A 324 -26.44 -14.78 7.23
N SER A 325 -25.61 -13.75 7.29
CA SER A 325 -25.74 -12.70 8.32
C SER A 325 -27.05 -11.92 8.12
N ALA A 326 -27.76 -11.67 9.21
CA ALA A 326 -28.89 -10.75 9.21
C ALA A 326 -28.46 -9.28 9.05
N ARG A 327 -27.20 -8.97 9.23
CA ARG A 327 -26.63 -7.64 8.96
C ARG A 327 -26.27 -7.58 7.48
N GLU A 328 -26.99 -6.77 6.70
CA GLU A 328 -26.83 -6.69 5.26
C GLU A 328 -25.39 -6.35 4.84
N TYR A 329 -24.73 -5.46 5.55
CA TYR A 329 -23.34 -5.12 5.22
C TYR A 329 -22.38 -6.33 5.34
N ARG A 330 -22.54 -7.18 6.37
CA ARG A 330 -21.77 -8.41 6.50
C ARG A 330 -22.06 -9.40 5.35
N ALA A 331 -23.32 -9.56 5.02
CA ALA A 331 -23.72 -10.38 3.88
C ALA A 331 -23.14 -9.84 2.56
N SER A 332 -23.13 -8.53 2.40
CA SER A 332 -22.50 -7.85 1.25
C SER A 332 -20.99 -8.11 1.16
N VAL A 333 -20.25 -8.03 2.27
CA VAL A 333 -18.80 -8.38 2.32
C VAL A 333 -18.59 -9.84 1.86
N ALA A 334 -19.41 -10.77 2.36
CA ALA A 334 -19.31 -12.18 1.97
C ALA A 334 -19.66 -12.41 0.48
N ARG A 335 -20.69 -11.73 -0.04
CA ARG A 335 -21.02 -11.76 -1.49
C ARG A 335 -19.87 -11.17 -2.32
N GLY A 336 -19.26 -10.07 -1.87
CA GLY A 336 -18.08 -9.47 -2.51
C GLY A 336 -16.92 -10.45 -2.59
N ALA A 337 -16.64 -11.20 -1.50
CA ALA A 337 -15.63 -12.24 -1.48
C ALA A 337 -15.94 -13.36 -2.50
N ARG A 338 -17.21 -13.73 -2.63
CA ARG A 338 -17.66 -14.71 -3.65
C ARG A 338 -17.48 -14.17 -5.06
N VAL A 339 -17.93 -12.94 -5.35
CA VAL A 339 -17.73 -12.29 -6.66
C VAL A 339 -16.24 -12.23 -7.01
N PHE A 340 -15.41 -11.80 -6.08
CA PHE A 340 -13.94 -11.71 -6.26
C PHE A 340 -13.32 -13.07 -6.62
N ARG A 341 -13.80 -14.13 -6.02
CA ARG A 341 -13.31 -15.49 -6.17
C ARG A 341 -13.84 -16.19 -7.42
N GLU A 342 -15.12 -16.00 -7.74
CA GLU A 342 -15.87 -16.87 -8.65
C GLU A 342 -16.25 -16.21 -9.97
N LYS A 343 -16.42 -14.87 -10.02
CA LYS A 343 -16.76 -14.19 -11.26
C LYS A 343 -15.58 -14.17 -12.21
N THR A 344 -15.67 -15.03 -13.24
CA THR A 344 -14.62 -15.14 -14.25
C THR A 344 -14.82 -14.13 -15.38
N PHE A 345 -13.70 -13.64 -15.91
CA PHE A 345 -13.63 -12.74 -17.05
C PHE A 345 -12.39 -13.05 -17.90
N LEU A 346 -12.28 -12.41 -19.06
CA LEU A 346 -11.11 -12.56 -19.92
C LEU A 346 -10.04 -11.54 -19.53
N ILE A 347 -8.91 -12.02 -19.06
CA ILE A 347 -7.71 -11.22 -18.79
C ILE A 347 -6.89 -11.20 -20.07
N SER A 348 -6.74 -10.04 -20.69
CA SER A 348 -6.00 -9.85 -21.93
C SER A 348 -4.94 -8.76 -21.81
N ASP A 349 -3.92 -8.87 -22.61
CA ASP A 349 -2.88 -7.85 -22.81
C ASP A 349 -2.26 -7.35 -21.51
N SER A 350 -2.02 -8.27 -20.58
CA SER A 350 -1.42 -8.02 -19.27
C SER A 350 -0.07 -8.70 -19.20
N ALA A 351 0.99 -7.93 -19.46
CA ALA A 351 2.36 -8.46 -19.41
C ALA A 351 2.65 -9.00 -18.00
N GLY A 352 3.30 -10.15 -17.93
CA GLY A 352 3.50 -10.89 -16.69
C GLY A 352 2.39 -11.91 -16.38
N ILE A 353 1.21 -11.77 -16.99
CA ILE A 353 0.10 -12.73 -16.93
C ILE A 353 0.00 -13.49 -18.25
N ASN A 354 -0.31 -12.77 -19.34
CA ASN A 354 -0.55 -13.40 -20.65
C ASN A 354 0.75 -13.79 -21.37
N SER A 355 1.89 -13.21 -20.98
CA SER A 355 3.18 -13.46 -21.61
C SER A 355 4.30 -13.10 -20.61
N PRO A 356 5.42 -13.84 -20.55
CA PRO A 356 5.82 -15.06 -21.27
C PRO A 356 5.40 -16.37 -20.57
N MET A 357 4.49 -16.31 -19.60
CA MET A 357 4.11 -17.44 -18.74
C MET A 357 3.30 -18.52 -19.46
N GLY A 358 2.90 -18.31 -20.71
CA GLY A 358 2.18 -19.32 -21.47
C GLY A 358 0.73 -19.56 -21.08
N PHE A 359 0.12 -18.69 -20.25
CA PHE A 359 -1.30 -18.80 -19.88
C PHE A 359 -2.27 -18.46 -21.01
N GLY A 360 -1.74 -18.04 -22.18
CA GLY A 360 -2.55 -17.58 -23.31
C GLY A 360 -2.94 -16.09 -23.19
N ASN A 361 -3.43 -15.57 -24.31
CA ASN A 361 -3.97 -14.20 -24.41
C ASN A 361 -5.21 -14.22 -25.31
N PRO A 362 -6.42 -14.08 -24.76
CA PRO A 362 -6.75 -13.91 -23.34
C PRO A 362 -6.72 -15.22 -22.52
N VAL A 363 -6.68 -15.10 -21.19
CA VAL A 363 -6.93 -16.19 -20.24
C VAL A 363 -8.21 -15.91 -19.46
N ARG A 364 -9.08 -16.94 -19.30
CA ARG A 364 -10.29 -16.81 -18.48
C ARG A 364 -9.98 -17.17 -17.03
N ASN A 365 -10.12 -16.21 -16.14
CA ASN A 365 -9.94 -16.42 -14.71
C ASN A 365 -10.70 -15.34 -13.90
N SER A 366 -10.57 -15.34 -12.59
CA SER A 366 -11.14 -14.35 -11.67
C SER A 366 -10.06 -13.48 -11.03
N CYS A 367 -10.45 -12.57 -10.14
CA CYS A 367 -9.51 -11.65 -9.45
C CYS A 367 -8.43 -12.39 -8.64
N VAL A 368 -8.74 -13.56 -8.07
CA VAL A 368 -7.79 -14.37 -7.28
C VAL A 368 -6.63 -14.93 -8.10
N PHE A 369 -6.71 -14.89 -9.41
CA PHE A 369 -5.60 -15.31 -10.26
C PHE A 369 -4.36 -14.41 -10.08
N CYS A 370 -4.61 -13.10 -9.95
CA CYS A 370 -3.56 -12.12 -9.69
C CYS A 370 -3.44 -11.81 -8.19
N HIS A 371 -4.58 -11.73 -7.48
CA HIS A 371 -4.62 -11.44 -6.06
C HIS A 371 -4.78 -12.75 -5.27
N ASN A 372 -3.68 -13.49 -5.14
CA ASN A 372 -3.69 -14.79 -4.50
C ASN A 372 -4.04 -14.68 -3.02
N MET A 373 -5.19 -15.24 -2.66
CA MET A 373 -5.69 -15.14 -1.29
C MET A 373 -4.97 -16.03 -0.30
N THR A 374 -4.19 -17.02 -0.78
CA THR A 374 -3.29 -17.78 0.12
C THR A 374 -2.19 -16.89 0.71
N GLN A 375 -1.92 -15.75 0.08
CA GLN A 375 -1.05 -14.70 0.60
C GLN A 375 -1.85 -13.54 1.20
N MET A 376 -3.10 -13.80 1.57
CA MET A 376 -3.97 -12.83 2.24
C MET A 376 -4.17 -11.52 1.45
N GLY A 377 -4.14 -11.59 0.13
CA GLY A 377 -4.25 -10.43 -0.75
C GLY A 377 -3.01 -9.54 -0.79
N ASN A 378 -1.87 -10.00 -0.29
CA ASN A 378 -0.65 -9.19 -0.24
C ASN A 378 0.28 -9.39 -1.42
N ASP A 379 0.01 -10.36 -2.28
CA ASP A 379 0.93 -10.72 -3.34
C ASP A 379 0.29 -11.24 -4.57
N VAL A 380 1.12 -11.54 -5.47
CA VAL A 380 0.86 -12.27 -6.68
C VAL A 380 2.02 -13.11 -7.15
N ALA A 381 1.70 -14.15 -7.87
CA ALA A 381 2.62 -14.80 -8.77
C ALA A 381 2.35 -14.25 -10.20
N PRO A 382 3.33 -13.75 -10.88
CA PRO A 382 4.79 -13.80 -10.75
C PRO A 382 5.45 -12.53 -10.20
N GLY A 383 4.76 -11.69 -9.49
CA GLY A 383 5.33 -10.49 -8.87
C GLY A 383 5.10 -9.20 -9.65
N GLN A 384 5.59 -9.06 -10.85
CA GLN A 384 5.44 -7.85 -11.64
C GLN A 384 4.47 -8.08 -12.80
N VAL A 385 3.43 -7.26 -12.87
CA VAL A 385 2.39 -7.32 -13.90
C VAL A 385 2.06 -5.94 -14.42
N ASP A 386 1.81 -5.84 -15.71
CA ASP A 386 1.22 -4.64 -16.29
C ASP A 386 -0.30 -4.81 -16.39
N LEU A 387 -1.00 -4.05 -15.54
CA LEU A 387 -2.46 -3.96 -15.56
C LEU A 387 -2.96 -2.84 -16.48
N GLY A 388 -2.05 -2.11 -17.11
CA GLY A 388 -2.37 -0.95 -17.92
C GLY A 388 -2.61 0.34 -17.13
N THR A 389 -2.37 0.37 -15.81
CA THR A 389 -2.65 1.56 -14.98
C THR A 389 -1.75 2.75 -15.29
N THR A 390 -0.60 2.51 -15.91
CA THR A 390 0.36 3.56 -16.30
C THR A 390 0.64 3.59 -17.81
N THR A 391 0.17 2.61 -18.58
CA THR A 391 0.52 2.43 -19.99
C THR A 391 -0.68 2.64 -20.89
N LEU A 392 -0.55 3.50 -21.90
CA LEU A 392 -1.60 3.76 -22.88
C LEU A 392 -1.73 2.55 -23.84
N PRO A 393 -2.94 2.26 -24.30
CA PRO A 393 -4.18 3.06 -24.20
C PRO A 393 -5.01 2.79 -22.95
N PHE A 394 -4.59 1.92 -22.04
CA PHE A 394 -5.42 1.47 -20.91
C PHE A 394 -5.37 2.42 -19.71
N ALA A 395 -4.29 3.16 -19.54
CA ALA A 395 -4.16 4.13 -18.44
C ALA A 395 -5.16 5.28 -18.59
N ASP A 396 -5.76 5.69 -17.46
CA ASP A 396 -6.53 6.92 -17.41
C ASP A 396 -5.63 8.15 -17.67
N PRO A 397 -6.13 9.22 -18.30
CA PRO A 397 -5.35 10.42 -18.58
C PRO A 397 -4.77 11.04 -17.30
N ALA A 398 -3.46 11.28 -17.29
CA ALA A 398 -2.73 11.85 -16.16
C ALA A 398 -1.85 13.03 -16.62
N PRO A 399 -2.44 14.19 -16.96
CA PRO A 399 -1.70 15.33 -17.50
C PRO A 399 -0.64 15.91 -16.54
N GLN A 400 -0.78 15.67 -15.24
CA GLN A 400 0.14 16.09 -14.18
C GLN A 400 1.40 15.21 -14.06
N LEU A 401 1.42 14.05 -14.73
CA LEU A 401 2.56 13.11 -14.71
C LEU A 401 3.40 13.25 -15.99
N PRO A 402 4.70 12.89 -15.96
CA PRO A 402 5.50 12.79 -17.17
C PRO A 402 4.92 11.71 -18.09
N LEU A 403 5.07 11.91 -19.39
CA LEU A 403 4.71 10.92 -20.40
C LEU A 403 5.98 10.57 -21.20
N PHE A 404 6.28 9.31 -21.25
CA PHE A 404 7.44 8.77 -21.96
C PHE A 404 6.99 8.01 -23.21
N ARG A 405 7.79 8.13 -24.28
CA ARG A 405 7.77 7.23 -25.44
C ARG A 405 8.90 6.23 -25.30
N ILE A 406 8.56 4.97 -25.27
CA ILE A 406 9.51 3.84 -25.31
C ILE A 406 9.50 3.26 -26.70
N THR A 407 10.69 3.10 -27.31
CA THR A 407 10.83 2.43 -28.60
C THR A 407 11.70 1.20 -28.43
N CYS A 408 11.13 0.01 -28.61
CA CYS A 408 11.85 -1.26 -28.54
C CYS A 408 12.83 -1.39 -29.70
N LEU A 409 14.09 -1.68 -29.40
CA LEU A 409 15.18 -1.79 -30.40
C LEU A 409 15.26 -3.18 -31.05
N ARG A 410 14.91 -4.20 -30.30
CA ARG A 410 14.93 -5.60 -30.75
C ARG A 410 13.51 -6.10 -31.00
N ASP A 411 13.00 -6.92 -30.10
CA ASP A 411 11.66 -7.48 -30.20
C ASP A 411 10.61 -6.44 -29.76
N PRO A 412 9.45 -6.39 -30.40
CA PRO A 412 8.36 -5.55 -29.95
C PRO A 412 7.85 -6.04 -28.60
N HIS A 413 7.28 -5.13 -27.80
CA HIS A 413 6.56 -5.52 -26.59
C HIS A 413 5.38 -6.44 -26.94
N PRO A 414 5.14 -7.52 -26.19
CA PRO A 414 4.14 -8.55 -26.53
C PRO A 414 2.72 -8.01 -26.75
N HIS A 415 2.37 -6.89 -26.10
CA HIS A 415 1.00 -6.35 -26.12
C HIS A 415 0.89 -4.95 -26.73
N TYR A 416 1.97 -4.15 -26.69
CA TYR A 416 1.93 -2.74 -27.13
C TYR A 416 2.67 -2.50 -28.45
N GLY A 417 3.31 -3.52 -29.01
CA GLY A 417 4.09 -3.37 -30.22
C GLY A 417 5.43 -2.68 -30.00
N ARG A 418 5.94 -1.98 -31.01
CA ARG A 418 7.30 -1.42 -30.98
C ARG A 418 7.40 -0.06 -30.27
N VAL A 419 6.32 0.71 -30.28
CA VAL A 419 6.29 2.06 -29.70
C VAL A 419 5.22 2.10 -28.62
N ILE A 420 5.61 2.45 -27.40
CA ILE A 420 4.77 2.44 -26.22
C ILE A 420 4.75 3.83 -25.60
N GLN A 421 3.61 4.29 -25.16
CA GLN A 421 3.50 5.50 -24.35
C GLN A 421 3.10 5.14 -22.92
N THR A 422 3.86 5.60 -21.94
CA THR A 422 3.64 5.26 -20.53
C THR A 422 3.99 6.43 -19.61
N TYR A 423 3.26 6.56 -18.49
CA TYR A 423 3.58 7.49 -17.41
C TYR A 423 4.66 6.94 -16.46
N ASP A 424 4.86 5.61 -16.47
CA ASP A 424 5.89 4.94 -15.68
C ASP A 424 6.33 3.66 -16.39
N PRO A 425 7.58 3.58 -16.86
CA PRO A 425 8.10 2.37 -17.48
C PRO A 425 8.20 1.16 -16.52
N GLY A 426 8.01 1.35 -15.22
CA GLY A 426 7.93 0.26 -14.24
C GLY A 426 9.22 -0.54 -14.12
N PHE A 427 9.08 -1.87 -14.19
CA PHE A 427 10.19 -2.82 -14.04
C PHE A 427 11.23 -2.72 -15.15
N ALA A 428 10.88 -2.17 -16.33
CA ALA A 428 11.85 -1.91 -17.39
C ALA A 428 12.98 -0.95 -16.97
N LEU A 429 12.73 -0.03 -16.01
CA LEU A 429 13.77 0.81 -15.41
C LEU A 429 14.73 0.04 -14.47
N THR A 430 14.47 -1.23 -14.23
CA THR A 430 15.33 -2.14 -13.46
C THR A 430 16.04 -3.12 -14.38
N THR A 431 15.33 -3.69 -15.35
CA THR A 431 15.85 -4.77 -16.20
C THR A 431 16.47 -4.30 -17.52
N GLY A 432 16.15 -3.11 -18.00
CA GLY A 432 16.51 -2.64 -19.33
C GLY A 432 15.79 -3.37 -20.48
N ARG A 433 14.72 -4.13 -20.18
CA ARG A 433 13.99 -4.93 -21.17
C ARG A 433 12.70 -4.27 -21.59
N CYS A 434 12.47 -4.12 -22.88
CA CYS A 434 11.23 -3.55 -23.43
C CYS A 434 9.99 -4.36 -23.03
N ALA A 435 10.10 -5.69 -22.97
CA ALA A 435 9.02 -6.58 -22.52
C ALA A 435 8.58 -6.38 -21.05
N ASP A 436 9.32 -5.59 -20.29
CA ASP A 436 9.02 -5.30 -18.89
C ASP A 436 8.41 -3.89 -18.68
N VAL A 437 8.17 -3.14 -19.75
CA VAL A 437 7.54 -1.82 -19.70
C VAL A 437 6.14 -1.92 -19.09
N GLY A 438 5.84 -1.01 -18.17
CA GLY A 438 4.55 -0.94 -17.48
C GLY A 438 4.36 -1.95 -16.34
N LYS A 439 5.22 -2.97 -16.22
CA LYS A 439 5.11 -3.94 -15.13
C LYS A 439 5.46 -3.30 -13.80
N ILE A 440 4.61 -3.54 -12.82
CA ILE A 440 4.81 -3.15 -11.41
C ILE A 440 4.42 -4.31 -10.49
N THR A 441 4.93 -4.29 -9.27
CA THR A 441 4.47 -5.22 -8.24
C THR A 441 3.05 -4.84 -7.80
N LEU A 442 2.17 -5.82 -7.65
CA LEU A 442 0.82 -5.57 -7.16
C LEU A 442 0.82 -5.05 -5.73
N GLN A 443 -0.16 -4.23 -5.42
CA GLN A 443 -0.31 -3.61 -4.09
C GLN A 443 -1.02 -4.55 -3.14
N SER A 444 -0.66 -4.50 -1.85
CA SER A 444 -1.43 -5.17 -0.81
C SER A 444 -2.87 -4.68 -0.80
N MET A 445 -3.82 -5.60 -0.62
CA MET A 445 -5.24 -5.30 -0.45
C MET A 445 -5.62 -5.05 1.02
N ARG A 446 -4.70 -5.13 1.97
CA ARG A 446 -4.98 -4.89 3.39
C ARG A 446 -4.86 -3.41 3.77
N GLY A 447 -5.73 -2.96 4.66
CA GLY A 447 -5.78 -1.58 5.13
C GLY A 447 -6.17 -0.56 4.06
N LEU A 448 -6.96 -0.96 3.05
CA LEU A 448 -7.33 -0.09 1.94
C LEU A 448 -8.14 1.12 2.39
N ALA A 449 -9.05 0.96 3.37
CA ALA A 449 -9.89 2.05 3.87
C ALA A 449 -9.09 3.24 4.43
N ALA A 450 -7.84 3.03 4.86
CA ALA A 450 -7.00 4.05 5.48
C ALA A 450 -6.02 4.75 4.51
N ARG A 451 -5.86 4.29 3.27
CA ARG A 451 -4.72 4.70 2.44
C ARG A 451 -5.06 5.12 1.01
N ALA A 452 -6.23 5.73 0.80
CA ALA A 452 -6.55 6.33 -0.49
C ALA A 452 -5.53 7.42 -0.89
N PRO A 453 -5.34 7.68 -2.20
CA PRO A 453 -5.91 7.02 -3.37
C PRO A 453 -5.19 5.70 -3.71
N TYR A 454 -5.61 5.02 -4.78
CA TYR A 454 -5.18 3.66 -5.12
C TYR A 454 -4.41 3.60 -6.44
N PHE A 455 -3.87 2.41 -6.76
CA PHE A 455 -2.85 2.14 -7.77
C PHE A 455 -1.49 2.79 -7.46
N SER A 456 -0.45 2.38 -8.17
CA SER A 456 0.90 2.92 -7.96
C SER A 456 1.02 4.40 -8.26
N ASN A 457 0.21 4.88 -9.19
CA ASN A 457 0.16 6.28 -9.67
C ASN A 457 -0.97 7.11 -9.02
N GLY A 458 -1.70 6.56 -8.04
CA GLY A 458 -2.78 7.27 -7.35
C GLY A 458 -3.98 7.63 -8.23
N SER A 459 -4.16 6.99 -9.39
CA SER A 459 -5.20 7.36 -10.37
C SER A 459 -6.62 7.05 -9.91
N ALA A 460 -6.83 6.10 -9.00
CA ALA A 460 -8.14 5.78 -8.46
C ALA A 460 -8.35 6.43 -7.08
N ALA A 461 -9.21 7.44 -7.02
CA ALA A 461 -9.46 8.19 -5.78
C ALA A 461 -10.24 7.39 -4.72
N THR A 462 -11.04 6.40 -5.13
CA THR A 462 -11.92 5.61 -4.27
C THR A 462 -11.84 4.13 -4.62
N LEU A 463 -12.29 3.25 -3.72
CA LEU A 463 -12.40 1.81 -3.98
C LEU A 463 -13.37 1.53 -5.14
N ARG A 464 -14.43 2.34 -5.26
CA ARG A 464 -15.36 2.24 -6.40
C ARG A 464 -14.63 2.53 -7.73
N ALA A 465 -13.79 3.55 -7.79
CA ALA A 465 -13.00 3.86 -8.99
C ALA A 465 -12.02 2.73 -9.35
N VAL A 466 -11.48 2.01 -8.35
CA VAL A 466 -10.67 0.79 -8.60
C VAL A 466 -11.50 -0.28 -9.32
N ILE A 467 -12.70 -0.57 -8.82
CA ILE A 467 -13.60 -1.57 -9.44
C ILE A 467 -14.02 -1.14 -10.83
N ASP A 468 -14.40 0.13 -11.01
CA ASP A 468 -14.80 0.66 -12.32
C ASP A 468 -13.65 0.61 -13.34
N TYR A 469 -12.39 0.82 -12.89
CA TYR A 469 -11.22 0.63 -13.74
C TYR A 469 -11.12 -0.82 -14.24
N TYR A 470 -11.17 -1.81 -13.33
CA TYR A 470 -11.09 -3.22 -13.71
C TYR A 470 -12.26 -3.65 -14.61
N ASP A 471 -13.48 -3.20 -14.29
CA ASP A 471 -14.68 -3.46 -15.09
C ASP A 471 -14.49 -2.98 -16.54
N ARG A 472 -14.02 -1.75 -16.71
CA ARG A 472 -13.71 -1.13 -18.00
C ARG A 472 -12.53 -1.82 -18.71
N ARG A 473 -11.46 -2.11 -17.97
CA ARG A 473 -10.21 -2.67 -18.51
C ARG A 473 -10.40 -4.08 -19.10
N TYR A 474 -11.20 -4.89 -18.43
CA TYR A 474 -11.38 -6.31 -18.80
C TYR A 474 -12.79 -6.64 -19.25
N GLN A 475 -13.69 -5.68 -19.44
CA GLN A 475 -15.08 -5.86 -19.85
C GLN A 475 -15.80 -6.91 -18.98
N ILE A 476 -15.71 -6.76 -17.64
CA ILE A 476 -16.22 -7.77 -16.70
C ILE A 476 -17.73 -7.75 -16.61
N HIS A 477 -18.33 -6.56 -16.83
CA HIS A 477 -19.77 -6.31 -16.76
C HIS A 477 -20.35 -6.64 -15.38
N TYR A 478 -19.76 -6.01 -14.34
CA TYR A 478 -20.32 -6.08 -13.00
C TYR A 478 -21.66 -5.38 -12.94
N THR A 479 -22.61 -6.00 -12.23
CA THR A 479 -23.82 -5.29 -11.78
C THR A 479 -23.46 -4.25 -10.71
N GLU A 480 -24.31 -3.26 -10.49
CA GLU A 480 -24.11 -2.26 -9.44
C GLU A 480 -24.03 -2.90 -8.05
N GLN A 481 -24.81 -3.96 -7.80
CA GLN A 481 -24.75 -4.71 -6.55
C GLN A 481 -23.40 -5.42 -6.38
N GLU A 482 -22.87 -6.07 -7.43
CA GLU A 482 -21.53 -6.70 -7.37
C GLU A 482 -20.43 -5.67 -7.13
N LYS A 483 -20.51 -4.50 -7.76
CA LYS A 483 -19.57 -3.39 -7.50
C LYS A 483 -19.63 -2.93 -6.05
N GLN A 484 -20.80 -2.75 -5.49
CA GLN A 484 -20.96 -2.37 -4.10
C GLN A 484 -20.47 -3.46 -3.15
N ASP A 485 -20.78 -4.73 -3.42
CA ASP A 485 -20.32 -5.86 -2.62
C ASP A 485 -18.78 -5.97 -2.63
N LEU A 486 -18.14 -5.73 -3.78
CA LEU A 486 -16.67 -5.67 -3.91
C LEU A 486 -16.06 -4.48 -3.15
N VAL A 487 -16.69 -3.30 -3.20
CA VAL A 487 -16.26 -2.12 -2.43
C VAL A 487 -16.31 -2.41 -0.94
N ASN A 488 -17.39 -3.01 -0.45
CA ASN A 488 -17.58 -3.37 0.96
C ASN A 488 -16.55 -4.41 1.40
N LEU A 489 -16.27 -5.41 0.55
CA LEU A 489 -15.19 -6.37 0.79
C LEU A 489 -13.83 -5.67 0.95
N MET A 490 -13.46 -4.84 -0.03
CA MET A 490 -12.17 -4.16 0.00
C MET A 490 -12.04 -3.18 1.17
N GLY A 491 -13.16 -2.58 1.59
CA GLY A 491 -13.21 -1.74 2.80
C GLY A 491 -13.00 -2.53 4.09
N ALA A 492 -13.34 -3.82 4.10
CA ALA A 492 -13.20 -4.72 5.25
C ALA A 492 -11.80 -5.38 5.34
N LEU A 493 -10.94 -5.21 4.36
CA LEU A 493 -9.59 -5.74 4.32
C LEU A 493 -8.60 -4.74 4.91
#